data_425a607a4f7b5fe356ecb28e3af8643b
#
_entry.id   425a607a4f7b5fe356ecb28e3af8643b
#
_cell.length_a   1.000
_cell.length_b   1.000
_cell.length_c   1.000
_cell.angle_alpha   90.00
_cell.angle_beta   90.00
_cell.angle_gamma   90.00
#
_symmetry.space_group_name_H-M   'P 1'
#
loop_
_entity.id
_entity.type
_entity.pdbx_description
1 polymer ?
#
loop_
_entity_poly.entity_id
_entity_poly.type
_entity_poly.pdbx_seq_one_letter_code
_entity_poly.pdbx_strand_id
1 'polypeptide(L)'
;ELKHGDEFTKLALFRVGAGEYERINEDQWSRLDMEIHEHPVLTGTTGELRAPIQHNEYRGLHHYLAKHNEYSSWEAARYLQLIEAGSDFEKSEAWQALTPRQQKKYRHIAKWWAAPVYFLRGYFLKKGFLDGAVGFHFALMKSIYFYQIRLKIQERLKEQA
;
A
#
# COMPACT_ATOMS: atom_id res chain seq x y z
N GLU A 1 -17.42 -13.06 5.32
CA GLU A 1 -17.32 -11.61 5.15
C GLU A 1 -16.36 -11.03 6.18
N LEU A 2 -15.45 -10.13 5.76
CA LEU A 2 -14.55 -9.43 6.65
C LEU A 2 -15.28 -8.23 7.24
N LYS A 3 -15.40 -8.17 8.56
CA LYS A 3 -16.08 -7.07 9.27
C LYS A 3 -15.14 -6.19 10.07
N HIS A 4 -13.97 -6.72 10.40
CA HIS A 4 -12.97 -6.04 11.21
C HIS A 4 -11.69 -5.80 10.41
N GLY A 5 -11.01 -4.71 10.65
CA GLY A 5 -9.79 -4.37 9.92
C GLY A 5 -9.51 -2.88 9.88
N ASP A 6 -8.70 -2.48 8.91
CA ASP A 6 -8.42 -1.06 8.68
C ASP A 6 -9.57 -0.43 7.88
N GLU A 7 -10.14 0.63 8.43
CA GLU A 7 -11.09 1.50 7.71
C GLU A 7 -10.32 2.50 6.85
N PHE A 8 -10.81 2.71 5.64
CA PHE A 8 -10.23 3.67 4.70
C PHE A 8 -11.31 4.61 4.19
N THR A 9 -11.03 5.89 4.27
CA THR A 9 -11.78 6.88 3.51
C THR A 9 -11.12 7.02 2.14
N LYS A 10 -11.89 6.85 1.08
CA LYS A 10 -11.43 7.02 -0.30
C LYS A 10 -12.18 8.18 -0.93
N LEU A 11 -11.46 9.06 -1.61
CA LEU A 11 -12.09 10.04 -2.49
C LEU A 11 -12.66 9.31 -3.70
N ALA A 12 -13.98 9.11 -3.70
CA ALA A 12 -14.67 8.29 -4.69
C ALA A 12 -15.38 9.10 -5.77
N LEU A 13 -15.75 10.34 -5.45
CA LEU A 13 -16.51 11.21 -6.36
C LEU A 13 -15.96 12.64 -6.27
N PHE A 14 -15.72 13.27 -7.42
CA PHE A 14 -15.41 14.67 -7.52
C PHE A 14 -15.92 15.23 -8.85
N ARG A 15 -16.09 16.54 -8.92
CA ARG A 15 -16.56 17.20 -10.14
C ARG A 15 -15.46 17.17 -11.20
N VAL A 16 -15.86 16.99 -12.46
CA VAL A 16 -14.95 17.11 -13.60
C VAL A 16 -14.30 18.51 -13.57
N GLY A 17 -12.96 18.54 -13.70
CA GLY A 17 -12.19 19.78 -13.64
C GLY A 17 -11.86 20.29 -12.23
N ALA A 18 -12.34 19.62 -11.15
CA ALA A 18 -12.00 19.99 -9.78
C ALA A 18 -10.70 19.35 -9.27
N GLY A 19 -10.09 18.48 -10.03
CA GLY A 19 -8.84 17.84 -9.65
C GLY A 19 -8.26 16.99 -10.77
N GLU A 20 -7.02 16.58 -10.57
CA GLU A 20 -6.27 15.69 -11.45
C GLU A 20 -5.68 14.54 -10.60
N TYR A 21 -5.44 13.39 -11.24
CA TYR A 21 -4.71 12.31 -10.58
C TYR A 21 -3.22 12.64 -10.50
N GLU A 22 -2.58 12.21 -9.41
CA GLU A 22 -1.12 12.25 -9.29
C GLU A 22 -0.51 11.54 -10.51
N ARG A 23 0.48 12.16 -11.15
CA ARG A 23 1.27 11.51 -12.19
C ARG A 23 2.49 10.87 -11.54
N ILE A 24 2.47 9.55 -11.40
CA ILE A 24 3.63 8.78 -10.94
C ILE A 24 4.33 8.25 -12.18
N ASN A 25 5.57 8.68 -12.44
CA ASN A 25 6.37 8.17 -13.55
C ASN A 25 6.76 6.72 -13.27
N GLU A 26 6.05 5.77 -13.88
CA GLU A 26 6.19 4.33 -13.59
C GLU A 26 6.61 3.50 -14.80
N ASP A 27 7.14 4.11 -15.84
CA ASP A 27 7.32 3.53 -17.18
C ASP A 27 8.06 2.19 -17.27
N GLN A 28 8.56 1.63 -16.18
CA GLN A 28 9.44 0.47 -16.25
C GLN A 28 9.11 -0.73 -15.33
N TRP A 29 8.14 -0.65 -14.39
CA TRP A 29 8.14 -1.65 -13.30
C TRP A 29 6.86 -2.45 -13.11
N SER A 30 5.78 -2.07 -13.69
CA SER A 30 4.51 -2.77 -13.54
C SER A 30 3.81 -2.93 -14.88
N ARG A 31 3.35 -4.16 -15.13
CA ARG A 31 2.41 -4.44 -16.24
C ARG A 31 0.97 -4.20 -15.83
N LEU A 32 0.74 -3.82 -14.58
CA LEU A 32 -0.58 -3.48 -14.07
C LEU A 32 -0.82 -2.00 -14.34
N ASP A 33 -2.06 -1.73 -14.71
CA ASP A 33 -2.61 -0.38 -14.75
C ASP A 33 -2.60 0.19 -13.32
N MET A 34 -1.62 1.07 -13.06
CA MET A 34 -1.32 1.59 -11.71
C MET A 34 -2.21 2.76 -11.30
N GLU A 35 -3.22 3.12 -12.09
CA GLU A 35 -4.24 4.13 -11.74
C GLU A 35 -4.83 3.92 -10.33
N ILE A 36 -4.70 2.69 -9.78
CA ILE A 36 -5.17 2.36 -8.43
C ILE A 36 -4.35 3.03 -7.34
N HIS A 37 -3.11 3.41 -7.60
CA HIS A 37 -2.20 4.02 -6.62
C HIS A 37 -2.06 5.53 -6.74
N GLU A 38 -2.54 6.10 -7.85
CA GLU A 38 -2.65 7.52 -8.00
C GLU A 38 -3.82 8.06 -7.18
N HIS A 39 -3.55 9.09 -6.40
CA HIS A 39 -4.59 9.74 -5.62
C HIS A 39 -5.05 11.01 -6.33
N PRO A 40 -6.35 11.29 -6.39
CA PRO A 40 -6.82 12.56 -6.93
C PRO A 40 -6.38 13.71 -6.01
N VAL A 41 -5.71 14.69 -6.62
CA VAL A 41 -5.36 15.97 -6.00
C VAL A 41 -6.44 16.96 -6.36
N LEU A 42 -7.18 17.44 -5.37
CA LEU A 42 -8.30 18.35 -5.58
C LEU A 42 -7.96 19.78 -5.21
N THR A 43 -8.56 20.69 -5.95
CA THR A 43 -8.67 22.10 -5.60
C THR A 43 -10.05 22.35 -4.98
N GLY A 44 -10.09 22.74 -3.70
CA GLY A 44 -11.35 23.05 -3.01
C GLY A 44 -11.64 22.21 -1.78
N THR A 45 -12.88 22.29 -1.31
CA THR A 45 -13.35 21.59 -0.12
C THR A 45 -13.89 20.20 -0.45
N THR A 46 -13.64 19.23 0.43
CA THR A 46 -14.20 17.88 0.33
C THR A 46 -15.26 17.67 1.41
N GLY A 47 -16.26 16.86 1.08
CA GLY A 47 -17.26 16.38 2.03
C GLY A 47 -17.11 14.89 2.28
N GLU A 48 -17.72 14.37 3.33
CA GLU A 48 -17.72 12.96 3.69
C GLU A 48 -19.08 12.32 3.44
N LEU A 49 -19.06 11.18 2.75
CA LEU A 49 -20.23 10.30 2.61
C LEU A 49 -20.08 9.16 3.65
N ARG A 50 -21.10 8.99 4.48
CA ARG A 50 -21.09 7.96 5.54
C ARG A 50 -21.44 6.56 5.05
N ALA A 51 -21.92 6.41 3.83
CA ALA A 51 -22.25 5.10 3.25
C ALA A 51 -20.98 4.33 2.92
N PRO A 52 -20.84 3.08 3.38
CA PRO A 52 -19.67 2.26 3.05
C PRO A 52 -19.69 1.86 1.58
N ILE A 53 -18.52 1.82 0.96
CA ILE A 53 -18.33 1.23 -0.37
C ILE A 53 -18.22 -0.28 -0.19
N GLN A 54 -19.14 -1.04 -0.81
CA GLN A 54 -19.02 -2.49 -0.87
C GLN A 54 -18.02 -2.87 -1.94
N HIS A 55 -16.89 -3.45 -1.52
CA HIS A 55 -15.86 -3.92 -2.43
C HIS A 55 -15.84 -5.45 -2.42
N ASN A 56 -16.40 -6.04 -3.47
CA ASN A 56 -16.44 -7.48 -3.65
C ASN A 56 -15.41 -7.90 -4.71
N GLU A 57 -14.37 -8.62 -4.30
CA GLU A 57 -13.39 -9.20 -5.23
C GLU A 57 -13.81 -10.63 -5.59
N TYR A 58 -14.30 -10.81 -6.82
CA TYR A 58 -14.84 -12.09 -7.31
C TYR A 58 -13.84 -12.92 -8.12
N ARG A 59 -12.65 -12.40 -8.42
CA ARG A 59 -11.68 -13.05 -9.32
C ARG A 59 -10.87 -14.16 -8.64
N GLY A 60 -11.10 -14.39 -7.37
CA GLY A 60 -10.54 -15.50 -6.61
C GLY A 60 -9.11 -15.31 -6.13
N LEU A 61 -8.63 -16.32 -5.38
CA LEU A 61 -7.34 -16.27 -4.69
C LEU A 61 -6.14 -16.16 -5.64
N HIS A 62 -6.19 -16.84 -6.78
CA HIS A 62 -5.11 -16.77 -7.79
C HIS A 62 -4.87 -15.32 -8.24
N HIS A 63 -5.94 -14.62 -8.61
CA HIS A 63 -5.85 -13.23 -9.03
C HIS A 63 -5.39 -12.32 -7.89
N TYR A 64 -5.89 -12.53 -6.67
CA TYR A 64 -5.48 -11.80 -5.49
C TYR A 64 -3.95 -11.92 -5.26
N LEU A 65 -3.41 -13.14 -5.29
CA LEU A 65 -1.98 -13.39 -5.07
C LEU A 65 -1.11 -12.79 -6.19
N ALA A 66 -1.51 -12.95 -7.46
CA ALA A 66 -0.81 -12.37 -8.60
C ALA A 66 -0.72 -10.84 -8.48
N LYS A 67 -1.85 -10.19 -8.20
CA LYS A 67 -1.95 -8.75 -8.00
C LYS A 67 -1.07 -8.26 -6.84
N HIS A 68 -1.09 -8.94 -5.70
CA HIS A 68 -0.26 -8.56 -4.55
C HIS A 68 1.22 -8.82 -4.78
N ASN A 69 1.58 -9.82 -5.59
CA ASN A 69 2.95 -10.02 -6.03
C ASN A 69 3.46 -8.82 -6.84
N GLU A 70 2.69 -8.33 -7.81
CA GLU A 70 3.03 -7.13 -8.59
C GLU A 70 3.13 -5.90 -7.69
N TYR A 71 2.14 -5.67 -6.83
CA TYR A 71 2.17 -4.55 -5.88
C TYR A 71 3.39 -4.58 -4.96
N SER A 72 3.82 -5.76 -4.52
CA SER A 72 5.02 -5.87 -3.70
C SER A 72 6.30 -5.53 -4.47
N SER A 73 6.35 -5.80 -5.78
CA SER A 73 7.46 -5.41 -6.66
C SER A 73 7.52 -3.89 -6.84
N TRP A 74 6.36 -3.28 -7.05
CA TRP A 74 6.24 -1.84 -7.15
C TRP A 74 6.65 -1.12 -5.86
N GLU A 75 6.15 -1.57 -4.72
CA GLU A 75 6.50 -1.00 -3.41
C GLU A 75 8.01 -1.11 -3.11
N ALA A 76 8.62 -2.23 -3.49
CA ALA A 76 10.06 -2.41 -3.34
C ALA A 76 10.84 -1.42 -4.20
N ALA A 77 10.45 -1.24 -5.46
CA ALA A 77 11.05 -0.29 -6.36
C ALA A 77 10.89 1.15 -5.85
N ARG A 78 9.69 1.53 -5.44
CA ARG A 78 9.40 2.85 -4.89
C ARG A 78 10.25 3.15 -3.65
N TYR A 79 10.40 2.17 -2.76
CA TYR A 79 11.27 2.30 -1.60
C TYR A 79 12.71 2.57 -2.01
N LEU A 80 13.25 1.83 -2.98
CA LEU A 80 14.64 2.00 -3.43
C LEU A 80 14.86 3.39 -4.04
N GLN A 81 13.96 3.88 -4.87
CA GLN A 81 14.03 5.25 -5.39
C GLN A 81 14.06 6.30 -4.27
N LEU A 82 13.23 6.11 -3.22
CA LEU A 82 13.22 7.06 -2.11
C LEU A 82 14.55 7.11 -1.38
N ILE A 83 15.25 5.97 -1.24
CA ILE A 83 16.53 5.90 -0.54
C ILE A 83 17.75 6.20 -1.42
N GLU A 84 17.61 6.34 -2.74
CA GLU A 84 18.69 6.75 -3.65
C GLU A 84 19.30 8.11 -3.28
N ALA A 85 18.54 8.98 -2.61
CA ALA A 85 19.04 10.24 -2.06
C ALA A 85 20.05 10.08 -0.91
N GLY A 86 20.41 8.82 -0.54
CA GLY A 86 21.38 8.51 0.50
C GLY A 86 20.84 8.66 1.92
N SER A 87 21.72 8.92 2.89
CA SER A 87 21.38 8.99 4.32
C SER A 87 20.34 10.07 4.65
N ASP A 88 20.24 11.11 3.85
CA ASP A 88 19.34 12.25 4.05
C ASP A 88 18.03 12.16 3.22
N PHE A 89 17.69 10.95 2.74
CA PHE A 89 16.52 10.74 1.90
C PHE A 89 15.20 11.32 2.46
N GLU A 90 15.06 11.39 3.79
CA GLU A 90 13.88 12.00 4.43
C GLU A 90 13.79 13.53 4.23
N LYS A 91 14.84 14.17 3.75
CA LYS A 91 14.85 15.60 3.39
C LYS A 91 14.57 15.84 1.90
N SER A 92 14.54 14.79 1.08
CA SER A 92 14.32 14.89 -0.35
C SER A 92 12.91 15.38 -0.68
N GLU A 93 12.74 16.05 -1.81
CA GLU A 93 11.42 16.48 -2.30
C GLU A 93 10.47 15.30 -2.48
N ALA A 94 10.99 14.17 -3.00
CA ALA A 94 10.23 12.95 -3.18
C ALA A 94 9.66 12.40 -1.86
N TRP A 95 10.42 12.50 -0.77
CA TRP A 95 9.95 12.12 0.55
C TRP A 95 8.93 13.11 1.12
N GLN A 96 9.17 14.41 0.96
CA GLN A 96 8.27 15.45 1.47
C GLN A 96 6.91 15.47 0.74
N ALA A 97 6.88 15.02 -0.50
CA ALA A 97 5.64 14.84 -1.27
C ALA A 97 4.77 13.69 -0.76
N LEU A 98 5.33 12.76 0.03
CA LEU A 98 4.57 11.64 0.60
C LEU A 98 3.64 12.09 1.73
N THR A 99 2.47 11.48 1.79
CA THR A 99 1.57 11.64 2.94
C THR A 99 2.22 11.11 4.23
N PRO A 100 1.84 11.60 5.42
CA PRO A 100 2.37 11.11 6.70
C PRO A 100 2.22 9.59 6.88
N ARG A 101 1.17 9.00 6.31
CA ARG A 101 0.93 7.55 6.32
C ARG A 101 1.95 6.81 5.45
N GLN A 102 2.24 7.32 4.26
CA GLN A 102 3.24 6.75 3.35
C GLN A 102 4.65 6.86 3.96
N GLN A 103 5.01 8.03 4.50
CA GLN A 103 6.28 8.22 5.21
C GLN A 103 6.45 7.20 6.34
N LYS A 104 5.43 7.02 7.19
CA LYS A 104 5.44 6.01 8.25
C LYS A 104 5.63 4.60 7.69
N LYS A 105 4.96 4.25 6.59
CA LYS A 105 5.11 2.96 5.92
C LYS A 105 6.55 2.75 5.45
N TYR A 106 7.11 3.68 4.69
CA TYR A 106 8.44 3.54 4.10
C TYR A 106 9.58 3.57 5.11
N ARG A 107 9.45 4.22 6.26
CA ARG A 107 10.42 4.11 7.36
C ARG A 107 10.60 2.69 7.89
N HIS A 108 9.59 1.86 7.74
CA HIS A 108 9.55 0.54 8.38
C HIS A 108 9.46 -0.63 7.41
N ILE A 109 9.12 -0.41 6.15
CA ILE A 109 8.78 -1.46 5.18
C ILE A 109 9.93 -2.46 4.95
N ALA A 110 11.18 -2.00 5.01
CA ALA A 110 12.38 -2.84 4.87
C ALA A 110 12.82 -3.56 6.17
N LYS A 111 12.19 -3.24 7.31
CA LYS A 111 12.56 -3.83 8.61
C LYS A 111 12.04 -5.26 8.73
N TRP A 112 12.85 -6.15 9.34
CA TRP A 112 12.49 -7.56 9.50
C TRP A 112 11.21 -7.79 10.33
N TRP A 113 10.96 -6.92 11.28
CA TRP A 113 9.80 -7.00 12.18
C TRP A 113 8.50 -6.43 11.57
N ALA A 114 8.58 -5.76 10.42
CA ALA A 114 7.39 -5.14 9.81
C ALA A 114 6.28 -6.16 9.53
N ALA A 115 6.60 -7.27 8.87
CA ALA A 115 5.62 -8.30 8.53
C ALA A 115 4.90 -8.88 9.77
N PRO A 116 5.61 -9.39 10.81
CA PRO A 116 4.94 -9.88 12.02
C PRO A 116 4.13 -8.79 12.75
N VAL A 117 4.58 -7.55 12.76
CA VAL A 117 3.82 -6.45 13.37
C VAL A 117 2.52 -6.19 12.61
N TYR A 118 2.52 -6.26 11.28
CA TYR A 118 1.30 -6.13 10.49
C TYR A 118 0.29 -7.26 10.78
N PHE A 119 0.78 -8.50 10.97
CA PHE A 119 -0.06 -9.61 11.41
C PHE A 119 -0.70 -9.35 12.77
N LEU A 120 0.14 -9.08 13.78
CA LEU A 120 -0.31 -8.86 15.16
C LEU A 120 -1.30 -7.68 15.24
N ARG A 121 -0.99 -6.59 14.53
CA ARG A 121 -1.89 -5.45 14.46
C ARG A 121 -3.23 -5.81 13.82
N GLY A 122 -3.22 -6.46 12.66
CA GLY A 122 -4.45 -6.82 11.94
C GLY A 122 -5.29 -7.83 12.70
N TYR A 123 -4.67 -8.87 13.23
CA TYR A 123 -5.38 -9.96 13.87
C TYR A 123 -5.86 -9.60 15.28
N PHE A 124 -5.01 -8.99 16.11
CA PHE A 124 -5.35 -8.68 17.51
C PHE A 124 -5.87 -7.24 17.69
N LEU A 125 -5.09 -6.23 17.30
CA LEU A 125 -5.47 -4.83 17.58
C LEU A 125 -6.69 -4.37 16.76
N LYS A 126 -6.81 -4.85 15.52
CA LYS A 126 -7.97 -4.57 14.65
C LYS A 126 -9.06 -5.63 14.74
N LYS A 127 -8.96 -6.51 15.75
CA LYS A 127 -9.97 -7.52 16.09
C LYS A 127 -10.28 -8.50 14.94
N GLY A 128 -9.34 -8.72 14.01
CA GLY A 128 -9.50 -9.68 12.91
C GLY A 128 -9.84 -11.09 13.40
N PHE A 129 -9.46 -11.47 14.64
CA PHE A 129 -9.81 -12.75 15.24
C PHE A 129 -11.33 -12.94 15.40
N LEU A 130 -12.12 -11.86 15.46
CA LEU A 130 -13.58 -11.94 15.53
C LEU A 130 -14.21 -12.37 14.18
N ASP A 131 -13.48 -12.24 13.09
CA ASP A 131 -13.91 -12.71 11.77
C ASP A 131 -13.52 -14.19 11.52
N GLY A 132 -13.05 -14.91 12.55
CA GLY A 132 -12.70 -16.31 12.49
C GLY A 132 -11.57 -16.60 11.49
N ALA A 133 -11.72 -17.70 10.74
CA ALA A 133 -10.72 -18.12 9.75
C ALA A 133 -10.47 -17.05 8.66
N VAL A 134 -11.50 -16.32 8.25
CA VAL A 134 -11.37 -15.26 7.23
C VAL A 134 -10.44 -14.15 7.73
N GLY A 135 -10.64 -13.68 8.96
CA GLY A 135 -9.79 -12.65 9.55
C GLY A 135 -8.35 -13.11 9.76
N PHE A 136 -8.15 -14.38 10.15
CA PHE A 136 -6.81 -14.98 10.25
C PHE A 136 -6.09 -14.98 8.90
N HIS A 137 -6.73 -15.54 7.86
CA HIS A 137 -6.13 -15.60 6.53
C HIS A 137 -5.85 -14.21 5.95
N PHE A 138 -6.74 -13.27 6.16
CA PHE A 138 -6.53 -11.89 5.71
C PHE A 138 -5.32 -11.24 6.40
N ALA A 139 -5.19 -11.36 7.72
CA ALA A 139 -4.05 -10.83 8.46
C ALA A 139 -2.74 -11.51 8.03
N LEU A 140 -2.77 -12.83 7.79
CA LEU A 140 -1.63 -13.61 7.33
C LEU A 140 -1.20 -13.16 5.92
N MET A 141 -2.13 -13.06 4.97
CA MET A 141 -1.84 -12.62 3.60
C MET A 141 -1.25 -11.20 3.59
N LYS A 142 -1.76 -10.31 4.43
CA LYS A 142 -1.19 -8.96 4.57
C LYS A 142 0.24 -8.98 5.13
N SER A 143 0.52 -9.85 6.10
CA SER A 143 1.88 -10.05 6.61
C SER A 143 2.82 -10.60 5.53
N ILE A 144 2.40 -11.62 4.79
CA ILE A 144 3.16 -12.19 3.67
C ILE A 144 3.48 -11.11 2.62
N TYR A 145 2.52 -10.25 2.29
CA TYR A 145 2.73 -9.13 1.37
C TYR A 145 3.88 -8.21 1.83
N PHE A 146 3.91 -7.80 3.10
CA PHE A 146 5.01 -6.98 3.64
C PHE A 146 6.34 -7.73 3.69
N TYR A 147 6.31 -9.02 3.94
CA TYR A 147 7.50 -9.87 3.87
C TYR A 147 8.06 -9.96 2.44
N GLN A 148 7.20 -10.14 1.43
CA GLN A 148 7.61 -10.14 0.02
C GLN A 148 8.26 -8.82 -0.39
N ILE A 149 7.70 -7.67 0.03
CA ILE A 149 8.32 -6.36 -0.26
C ILE A 149 9.76 -6.33 0.29
N ARG A 150 9.95 -6.74 1.54
CA ARG A 150 11.28 -6.76 2.15
C ARG A 150 12.25 -7.67 1.40
N LEU A 151 11.83 -8.87 1.01
CA LEU A 151 12.67 -9.79 0.24
C LEU A 151 13.08 -9.18 -1.11
N LYS A 152 12.15 -8.58 -1.83
CA LYS A 152 12.42 -7.93 -3.13
C LYS A 152 13.33 -6.70 -3.01
N ILE A 153 13.23 -5.94 -1.91
CA ILE A 153 14.18 -4.87 -1.60
C ILE A 153 15.59 -5.46 -1.42
N GLN A 154 15.73 -6.53 -0.61
CA GLN A 154 17.02 -7.16 -0.36
C GLN A 154 17.64 -7.77 -1.61
N GLU A 155 16.84 -8.41 -2.46
CA GLU A 155 17.27 -8.96 -3.75
C GLU A 155 17.87 -7.86 -4.63
N ARG A 156 17.17 -6.77 -4.85
CA ARG A 156 17.63 -5.66 -5.70
C ARG A 156 18.86 -4.94 -5.14
N LEU A 157 18.95 -4.78 -3.82
CA LEU A 157 20.16 -4.21 -3.20
C LEU A 157 21.39 -5.09 -3.37
N LYS A 158 21.22 -6.42 -3.46
CA LYS A 158 22.34 -7.34 -3.75
C LYS A 158 22.76 -7.33 -5.22
N GLU A 159 21.82 -7.09 -6.13
CA GLU A 159 22.12 -6.97 -7.56
C GLU A 159 22.87 -5.67 -7.91
N GLN A 160 22.77 -4.66 -7.06
CA GLN A 160 23.45 -3.36 -7.23
C GLN A 160 24.80 -3.28 -6.54
N ALA A 161 25.16 -4.25 -5.69
CA ALA A 161 26.40 -4.32 -4.91
C ALA A 161 27.48 -5.12 -5.63
#